data_49fcd5b9d52425874c30a9bfa57e8e37
#
_entry.id   49fcd5b9d52425874c30a9bfa57e8e37
#
_cell.length_a   1.000
_cell.length_b   1.000
_cell.length_c   1.000
_cell.angle_alpha   90.00
_cell.angle_beta   90.00
_cell.angle_gamma   90.00
#
_symmetry.space_group_name_H-M   'P 1'
#
loop_
_entity.id
_entity.type
_entity.pdbx_description
1 polymer ?
#
loop_
_entity_poly.entity_id
_entity_poly.type
_entity_poly.pdbx_seq_one_letter_code
_entity_poly.pdbx_strand_id
1 'polypeptide(L)'
;MSKQPFSLVRQVLKAAPAALDSEQAAVVSHRGSPIVVQGGPGTGKTTVLVEAALARIQEGQNPDSILLLTYGRERASELRDAIALRTTKTMFEPLARTFHSLAFSILKMKAKGDPEPILLSGPEQESYIRELLHGDIEDGFKEWPEDLHKALTTNGFARELRDLILRASERGIDADELAKLGAQEGEKYWQAAAAFWKRYLNSMVMREISAQDAKLRIDPSELVSRASIHLRNNPDLLDQLRNRFTTIMVDEFQESDPAQRELLTLLAGSDLIICADADSAVGRFRGADPDGLAAALDPYRAQEVVLTNVYRSAKAVFAVGHDYVQ
;
A
#
# COMPACT_ATOMS: atom_id res chain seq x y z
N MET A 1 -5.68 -52.21 22.14
CA MET A 1 -5.10 -50.87 22.31
C MET A 1 -5.98 -49.89 21.55
N SER A 2 -6.83 -49.16 22.24
CA SER A 2 -7.77 -48.18 21.70
C SER A 2 -7.00 -46.92 21.32
N LYS A 3 -7.01 -46.55 20.03
CA LYS A 3 -6.50 -45.26 19.57
C LYS A 3 -7.46 -44.16 20.04
N GLN A 4 -7.03 -43.32 20.96
CA GLN A 4 -7.76 -42.10 21.29
C GLN A 4 -7.77 -41.20 20.06
N PRO A 5 -8.94 -40.72 19.63
CA PRO A 5 -8.99 -39.75 18.52
C PRO A 5 -8.39 -38.42 18.97
N PHE A 6 -7.50 -37.88 18.16
CA PHE A 6 -7.00 -36.53 18.37
C PHE A 6 -8.17 -35.54 18.21
N SER A 7 -8.52 -34.85 19.30
CA SER A 7 -9.43 -33.73 19.23
C SER A 7 -8.62 -32.44 19.06
N LEU A 8 -8.83 -31.73 17.95
CA LEU A 8 -8.34 -30.38 17.76
C LEU A 8 -9.15 -29.48 18.72
N VAL A 9 -8.61 -29.21 19.88
CA VAL A 9 -9.15 -28.17 20.77
C VAL A 9 -8.66 -26.85 20.26
N ARG A 10 -9.50 -26.14 19.50
CA ARG A 10 -9.29 -24.73 19.14
C ARG A 10 -9.41 -23.94 20.45
N GLN A 11 -8.29 -23.61 21.07
CA GLN A 11 -8.28 -22.62 22.16
C GLN A 11 -8.67 -21.27 21.54
N VAL A 12 -9.93 -20.93 21.63
CA VAL A 12 -10.39 -19.56 21.42
C VAL A 12 -9.95 -18.80 22.66
N LEU A 13 -8.74 -18.24 22.62
CA LEU A 13 -8.34 -17.20 23.54
C LEU A 13 -9.27 -16.00 23.25
N LYS A 14 -10.36 -15.90 24.01
CA LYS A 14 -11.13 -14.65 24.06
C LYS A 14 -10.22 -13.60 24.67
N ALA A 15 -9.40 -12.94 23.85
CA ALA A 15 -8.74 -11.73 24.28
C ALA A 15 -9.84 -10.76 24.73
N ALA A 16 -9.78 -10.33 25.97
CA ALA A 16 -10.70 -9.32 26.47
C ALA A 16 -10.60 -8.07 25.60
N PRO A 17 -11.71 -7.34 25.37
CA PRO A 17 -11.65 -6.05 24.70
C PRO A 17 -10.62 -5.17 25.38
N ALA A 18 -9.87 -4.38 24.61
CA ALA A 18 -8.95 -3.41 25.19
C ALA A 18 -9.73 -2.41 26.04
N ALA A 19 -9.20 -2.06 27.22
CA ALA A 19 -9.75 -0.97 28.00
C ALA A 19 -9.38 0.34 27.24
N LEU A 20 -10.37 0.95 26.58
CA LEU A 20 -10.21 2.18 25.81
C LEU A 20 -10.27 3.39 26.76
N ASP A 21 -9.39 4.35 26.54
CA ASP A 21 -9.54 5.68 27.12
C ASP A 21 -10.63 6.51 26.41
N SER A 22 -10.88 7.75 26.88
CA SER A 22 -11.92 8.62 26.33
C SER A 22 -11.67 9.01 24.87
N GLU A 23 -10.41 9.24 24.48
CA GLU A 23 -10.02 9.61 23.12
C GLU A 23 -10.21 8.41 22.18
N GLN A 24 -9.73 7.26 22.58
CA GLN A 24 -9.90 6.01 21.86
C GLN A 24 -11.39 5.63 21.71
N ALA A 25 -12.17 5.74 22.78
CA ALA A 25 -13.60 5.44 22.77
C ALA A 25 -14.37 6.40 21.83
N ALA A 26 -14.00 7.68 21.79
CA ALA A 26 -14.57 8.64 20.85
C ALA A 26 -14.36 8.23 19.39
N VAL A 27 -13.15 7.78 19.03
CA VAL A 27 -12.86 7.29 17.68
C VAL A 27 -13.63 6.01 17.37
N VAL A 28 -13.66 5.05 18.29
CA VAL A 28 -14.38 3.76 18.10
C VAL A 28 -15.88 3.98 17.87
N SER A 29 -16.47 4.96 18.55
CA SER A 29 -17.90 5.31 18.40
C SER A 29 -18.21 6.25 17.23
N HIS A 30 -17.17 6.84 16.61
CA HIS A 30 -17.34 7.80 15.51
C HIS A 30 -17.95 7.12 14.27
N ARG A 31 -18.90 7.80 13.60
CA ARG A 31 -19.60 7.31 12.40
C ARG A 31 -19.91 8.46 11.44
N GLY A 32 -19.94 8.15 10.15
CA GLY A 32 -20.59 8.97 9.13
C GLY A 32 -19.84 10.22 8.67
N SER A 33 -18.64 10.48 9.18
CA SER A 33 -17.74 11.52 8.67
C SER A 33 -16.27 11.09 8.77
N PRO A 34 -15.38 11.64 7.93
CA PRO A 34 -13.97 11.31 8.01
C PRO A 34 -13.35 11.78 9.33
N ILE A 35 -12.49 10.94 9.90
CA ILE A 35 -11.72 11.25 11.11
C ILE A 35 -10.25 10.86 10.93
N VAL A 36 -9.35 11.74 11.34
CA VAL A 36 -7.91 11.49 11.40
C VAL A 36 -7.51 11.29 12.85
N VAL A 37 -6.86 10.17 13.12
CA VAL A 37 -6.34 9.79 14.43
C VAL A 37 -4.84 9.95 14.42
N GLN A 38 -4.36 10.98 15.09
CA GLN A 38 -2.94 11.20 15.28
C GLN A 38 -2.46 10.63 16.62
N GLY A 39 -1.21 10.23 16.68
CA GLY A 39 -0.61 9.78 17.93
C GLY A 39 0.73 9.10 17.71
N GLY A 40 1.61 9.23 18.68
CA GLY A 40 2.94 8.62 18.63
C GLY A 40 2.93 7.09 18.71
N PRO A 41 4.11 6.46 18.64
CA PRO A 41 4.23 5.02 18.75
C PRO A 41 3.69 4.50 20.09
N GLY A 42 2.82 3.48 20.05
CA GLY A 42 2.28 2.87 21.26
C GLY A 42 1.06 3.54 21.89
N THR A 43 0.49 4.57 21.26
CA THR A 43 -0.76 5.23 21.72
C THR A 43 -2.03 4.42 21.43
N GLY A 44 -1.92 3.31 20.70
CA GLY A 44 -3.03 2.41 20.42
C GLY A 44 -3.78 2.71 19.13
N LYS A 45 -3.22 3.45 18.17
CA LYS A 45 -3.82 3.70 16.84
C LYS A 45 -4.40 2.44 16.20
N THR A 46 -3.60 1.38 16.11
CA THR A 46 -4.05 0.10 15.56
C THR A 46 -5.13 -0.58 16.40
N THR A 47 -5.04 -0.47 17.74
CA THR A 47 -6.06 -1.00 18.64
C THR A 47 -7.40 -0.33 18.37
N VAL A 48 -7.41 0.98 18.20
CA VAL A 48 -8.62 1.75 17.87
C VAL A 48 -9.24 1.28 16.55
N LEU A 49 -8.46 0.99 15.51
CA LEU A 49 -8.98 0.47 14.24
C LEU A 49 -9.61 -0.91 14.40
N VAL A 50 -8.97 -1.81 15.16
CA VAL A 50 -9.51 -3.14 15.44
C VAL A 50 -10.81 -3.05 16.24
N GLU A 51 -10.85 -2.22 17.30
CA GLU A 51 -12.05 -2.02 18.11
C GLU A 51 -13.16 -1.35 17.31
N ALA A 52 -12.84 -0.36 16.48
CA ALA A 52 -13.81 0.31 15.60
C ALA A 52 -14.44 -0.64 14.58
N ALA A 53 -13.65 -1.56 14.00
CA ALA A 53 -14.16 -2.59 13.11
C ALA A 53 -15.06 -3.59 13.86
N LEU A 54 -14.64 -4.05 15.03
CA LEU A 54 -15.42 -4.98 15.85
C LEU A 54 -16.72 -4.38 16.35
N ALA A 55 -16.71 -3.10 16.77
CA ALA A 55 -17.91 -2.39 17.19
C ALA A 55 -18.96 -2.33 16.05
N ARG A 56 -18.52 -1.97 14.83
CA ARG A 56 -19.40 -1.95 13.65
C ARG A 56 -19.99 -3.32 13.32
N ILE A 57 -19.16 -4.37 13.40
CA ILE A 57 -19.61 -5.77 13.19
C ILE A 57 -20.64 -6.18 14.27
N GLN A 58 -20.44 -5.79 15.52
CA GLN A 58 -21.39 -6.03 16.63
C GLN A 58 -22.70 -5.26 16.47
N GLU A 59 -22.64 -4.04 15.93
CA GLU A 59 -23.80 -3.22 15.59
C GLU A 59 -24.58 -3.76 14.38
N GLY A 60 -24.08 -4.82 13.72
CA GLY A 60 -24.75 -5.50 12.62
C GLY A 60 -24.22 -5.18 11.22
N GLN A 61 -23.18 -4.34 11.11
CA GLN A 61 -22.56 -4.08 9.81
C GLN A 61 -21.96 -5.37 9.25
N ASN A 62 -22.12 -5.56 7.92
CA ASN A 62 -21.51 -6.70 7.22
C ASN A 62 -19.98 -6.54 7.23
N PRO A 63 -19.21 -7.52 7.74
CA PRO A 63 -17.75 -7.47 7.71
C PRO A 63 -17.16 -7.23 6.31
N ASP A 64 -17.79 -7.77 5.24
CA ASP A 64 -17.33 -7.59 3.86
C ASP A 64 -17.53 -6.15 3.33
N SER A 65 -18.22 -5.30 4.07
CA SER A 65 -18.37 -3.86 3.77
C SER A 65 -17.36 -2.97 4.50
N ILE A 66 -16.49 -3.55 5.32
CA ILE A 66 -15.41 -2.87 6.01
C ILE A 66 -14.10 -3.18 5.30
N LEU A 67 -13.36 -2.15 4.90
CA LEU A 67 -12.04 -2.25 4.28
C LEU A 67 -11.00 -1.61 5.19
N LEU A 68 -10.07 -2.41 5.71
CA LEU A 68 -8.93 -1.93 6.49
C LEU A 68 -7.67 -2.03 5.65
N LEU A 69 -7.02 -0.92 5.36
CA LEU A 69 -5.83 -0.81 4.52
C LEU A 69 -4.58 -0.58 5.36
N THR A 70 -3.49 -1.22 4.97
CA THR A 70 -2.17 -1.07 5.57
C THR A 70 -1.06 -1.28 4.54
N TYR A 71 0.20 -1.03 4.91
CA TYR A 71 1.35 -1.01 3.98
C TYR A 71 2.19 -2.29 4.00
N GLY A 72 1.96 -3.18 4.97
CA GLY A 72 2.72 -4.44 5.12
C GLY A 72 1.83 -5.68 5.11
N ARG A 73 2.30 -6.77 4.47
CA ARG A 73 1.57 -8.05 4.44
C ARG A 73 1.44 -8.66 5.83
N GLU A 74 2.50 -8.60 6.64
CA GLU A 74 2.52 -9.08 8.02
C GLU A 74 1.50 -8.30 8.85
N ARG A 75 1.51 -6.97 8.72
CA ARG A 75 0.56 -6.10 9.42
C ARG A 75 -0.89 -6.40 9.03
N ALA A 76 -1.15 -6.59 7.74
CA ALA A 76 -2.48 -7.01 7.28
C ALA A 76 -2.90 -8.37 7.87
N SER A 77 -1.96 -9.31 8.05
CA SER A 77 -2.24 -10.60 8.69
C SER A 77 -2.57 -10.44 10.17
N GLU A 78 -1.76 -9.68 10.91
CA GLU A 78 -2.00 -9.39 12.33
C GLU A 78 -3.39 -8.77 12.58
N LEU A 79 -3.77 -7.79 11.74
CA LEU A 79 -5.08 -7.14 11.83
C LEU A 79 -6.22 -8.12 11.55
N ARG A 80 -6.09 -8.98 10.52
CA ARG A 80 -7.07 -10.02 10.24
C ARG A 80 -7.23 -10.98 11.40
N ASP A 81 -6.10 -11.45 11.96
CA ASP A 81 -6.09 -12.41 13.06
C ASP A 81 -6.71 -11.79 14.32
N ALA A 82 -6.37 -10.53 14.64
CA ALA A 82 -6.91 -9.81 15.77
C ALA A 82 -8.45 -9.65 15.70
N ILE A 83 -8.98 -9.41 14.50
CA ILE A 83 -10.43 -9.27 14.28
C ILE A 83 -11.09 -10.66 14.26
N ALA A 84 -10.52 -11.63 13.53
CA ALA A 84 -11.09 -12.98 13.39
C ALA A 84 -11.20 -13.74 14.71
N LEU A 85 -10.26 -13.53 15.63
CA LEU A 85 -10.29 -14.14 16.97
C LEU A 85 -11.44 -13.61 17.84
N ARG A 86 -12.01 -12.46 17.52
CA ARG A 86 -12.99 -11.77 18.35
C ARG A 86 -14.37 -11.63 17.71
N THR A 87 -14.56 -12.10 16.48
CA THR A 87 -15.87 -12.16 15.82
C THR A 87 -16.26 -13.58 15.48
N THR A 88 -17.57 -13.87 15.56
CA THR A 88 -18.16 -15.13 15.08
C THR A 88 -18.74 -15.00 13.66
N LYS A 89 -18.73 -13.79 13.10
CA LYS A 89 -19.24 -13.54 11.75
C LYS A 89 -18.31 -14.15 10.71
N THR A 90 -18.87 -14.78 9.71
CA THR A 90 -18.12 -15.28 8.55
C THR A 90 -17.74 -14.11 7.66
N MET A 91 -16.49 -14.07 7.23
CA MET A 91 -15.96 -13.12 6.24
C MET A 91 -15.64 -13.88 4.97
N PHE A 92 -16.19 -13.45 3.84
CA PHE A 92 -15.90 -14.06 2.53
C PHE A 92 -14.61 -13.56 1.92
N GLU A 93 -14.25 -12.31 2.24
CA GLU A 93 -12.98 -11.72 1.84
C GLU A 93 -12.19 -11.20 3.04
N PRO A 94 -10.86 -11.06 2.91
CA PRO A 94 -10.03 -10.49 3.97
C PRO A 94 -10.41 -9.02 4.22
N LEU A 95 -10.91 -8.73 5.43
CA LEU A 95 -11.27 -7.37 5.85
C LEU A 95 -10.04 -6.44 5.84
N ALA A 96 -8.87 -6.93 6.29
CA ALA A 96 -7.63 -6.18 6.27
C ALA A 96 -6.73 -6.64 5.12
N ARG A 97 -6.22 -5.71 4.32
CA ARG A 97 -5.35 -5.97 3.17
C ARG A 97 -4.38 -4.82 2.88
N THR A 98 -3.37 -5.07 2.09
CA THR A 98 -2.49 -4.00 1.60
C THR A 98 -3.11 -3.28 0.39
N PHE A 99 -2.68 -2.03 0.13
CA PHE A 99 -3.06 -1.29 -1.08
C PHE A 99 -2.76 -2.08 -2.36
N HIS A 100 -1.61 -2.74 -2.45
CA HIS A 100 -1.26 -3.59 -3.59
C HIS A 100 -2.22 -4.79 -3.74
N SER A 101 -2.60 -5.43 -2.63
CA SER A 101 -3.58 -6.53 -2.68
C SER A 101 -4.96 -6.07 -3.13
N LEU A 102 -5.39 -4.89 -2.69
CA LEU A 102 -6.63 -4.26 -3.15
C LEU A 102 -6.56 -3.92 -4.63
N ALA A 103 -5.50 -3.23 -5.07
CA ALA A 103 -5.29 -2.84 -6.46
C ALA A 103 -5.34 -4.06 -7.40
N PHE A 104 -4.66 -5.14 -7.03
CA PHE A 104 -4.68 -6.38 -7.80
C PHE A 104 -6.09 -7.00 -7.86
N SER A 105 -6.85 -6.97 -6.76
CA SER A 105 -8.24 -7.46 -6.76
C SER A 105 -9.16 -6.61 -7.66
N ILE A 106 -8.97 -5.28 -7.68
CA ILE A 106 -9.70 -4.37 -8.56
C ILE A 106 -9.43 -4.71 -10.03
N LEU A 107 -8.17 -4.89 -10.39
CA LEU A 107 -7.81 -5.24 -11.77
C LEU A 107 -8.31 -6.63 -12.19
N LYS A 108 -8.60 -7.51 -11.25
CA LYS A 108 -9.28 -8.79 -11.52
C LYS A 108 -10.79 -8.67 -11.71
N MET A 109 -11.41 -7.58 -11.29
CA MET A 109 -12.84 -7.29 -11.50
C MET A 109 -13.08 -6.74 -12.90
N LYS A 110 -13.02 -7.60 -13.92
CA LYS A 110 -13.06 -7.23 -15.33
C LYS A 110 -14.31 -7.69 -16.03
N ALA A 111 -14.52 -7.12 -17.23
CA ALA A 111 -15.50 -7.67 -18.16
C ALA A 111 -15.07 -9.06 -18.66
N LYS A 112 -16.06 -9.90 -18.98
CA LYS A 112 -15.80 -11.24 -19.52
C LYS A 112 -15.12 -11.10 -20.90
N GLY A 113 -13.90 -11.60 -21.00
CA GLY A 113 -13.10 -11.56 -22.23
C GLY A 113 -11.85 -10.68 -22.15
N ASP A 114 -11.71 -9.87 -21.11
CA ASP A 114 -10.47 -9.10 -20.90
C ASP A 114 -9.29 -10.00 -20.51
N PRO A 115 -8.05 -9.65 -20.84
CA PRO A 115 -6.86 -10.43 -20.50
C PRO A 115 -6.69 -10.58 -18.98
N GLU A 116 -6.30 -11.73 -18.46
CA GLU A 116 -6.13 -11.97 -17.03
C GLU A 116 -4.89 -11.20 -16.47
N PRO A 117 -5.03 -10.38 -15.42
CA PRO A 117 -3.90 -9.69 -14.82
C PRO A 117 -2.99 -10.67 -14.07
N ILE A 118 -1.72 -10.62 -14.41
CA ILE A 118 -0.65 -11.35 -13.74
C ILE A 118 0.39 -10.35 -13.26
N LEU A 119 0.73 -10.42 -11.98
CA LEU A 119 1.80 -9.61 -11.43
C LEU A 119 3.14 -10.24 -11.77
N LEU A 120 4.05 -9.46 -12.36
CA LEU A 120 5.42 -9.89 -12.58
C LEU A 120 6.13 -10.12 -11.25
N SER A 121 6.86 -11.22 -11.16
CA SER A 121 7.75 -11.46 -10.04
C SER A 121 9.05 -10.66 -10.19
N GLY A 122 9.74 -10.39 -9.08
CA GLY A 122 11.03 -9.69 -9.12
C GLY A 122 12.06 -10.35 -10.06
N PRO A 123 12.23 -11.68 -10.06
CA PRO A 123 13.10 -12.38 -11.01
C PRO A 123 12.70 -12.20 -12.48
N GLU A 124 11.41 -12.17 -12.80
CA GLU A 124 10.92 -11.89 -14.15
C GLU A 124 11.24 -10.47 -14.58
N GLN A 125 10.99 -9.47 -13.71
CA GLN A 125 11.38 -8.09 -13.97
C GLN A 125 12.88 -7.95 -14.22
N GLU A 126 13.72 -8.54 -13.34
CA GLU A 126 15.17 -8.53 -13.51
C GLU A 126 15.61 -9.21 -14.81
N SER A 127 14.92 -10.26 -15.23
CA SER A 127 15.20 -10.93 -16.51
C SER A 127 14.90 -10.02 -17.70
N TYR A 128 13.78 -9.31 -17.69
CA TYR A 128 13.43 -8.37 -18.75
C TYR A 128 14.37 -7.17 -18.79
N ILE A 129 14.72 -6.63 -17.63
CA ILE A 129 15.70 -5.54 -17.52
C ILE A 129 17.05 -5.97 -18.09
N ARG A 130 17.55 -7.16 -17.73
CA ARG A 130 18.81 -7.68 -18.26
C ARG A 130 18.81 -7.89 -19.76
N GLU A 131 17.70 -8.38 -20.32
CA GLU A 131 17.57 -8.55 -21.78
C GLU A 131 17.69 -7.21 -22.51
N LEU A 132 17.05 -6.16 -22.00
CA LEU A 132 17.16 -4.81 -22.58
C LEU A 132 18.56 -4.21 -22.38
N LEU A 133 19.17 -4.39 -21.21
CA LEU A 133 20.55 -3.95 -20.97
C LEU A 133 21.55 -4.67 -21.89
N HIS A 134 21.31 -5.94 -22.22
CA HIS A 134 22.14 -6.67 -23.18
C HIS A 134 22.04 -6.04 -24.57
N GLY A 135 20.85 -5.67 -25.02
CA GLY A 135 20.66 -4.91 -26.25
C GLY A 135 21.39 -3.55 -26.23
N ASP A 136 21.34 -2.81 -25.12
CA ASP A 136 22.07 -1.56 -24.95
C ASP A 136 23.60 -1.74 -25.07
N ILE A 137 24.14 -2.86 -24.58
CA ILE A 137 25.56 -3.21 -24.69
C ILE A 137 25.91 -3.51 -26.15
N GLU A 138 25.10 -4.29 -26.87
CA GLU A 138 25.29 -4.62 -28.28
C GLU A 138 25.23 -3.38 -29.17
N ASP A 139 24.36 -2.41 -28.83
CA ASP A 139 24.22 -1.13 -29.52
C ASP A 139 25.31 -0.10 -29.19
N GLY A 140 26.27 -0.45 -28.34
CA GLY A 140 27.44 0.35 -27.98
C GLY A 140 27.17 1.41 -26.91
N PHE A 141 26.30 1.10 -25.93
CA PHE A 141 26.05 1.90 -24.71
C PHE A 141 25.56 3.34 -24.96
N LYS A 142 24.93 3.63 -26.06
CA LYS A 142 24.63 4.99 -26.56
C LYS A 142 23.95 5.95 -25.56
N GLU A 143 23.17 5.41 -24.63
CA GLU A 143 22.41 6.22 -23.67
C GLU A 143 22.99 6.15 -22.25
N TRP A 144 24.05 5.38 -22.03
CA TRP A 144 24.64 5.17 -20.71
C TRP A 144 25.98 5.92 -20.55
N PRO A 145 26.18 6.61 -19.41
CA PRO A 145 27.48 7.18 -19.07
C PRO A 145 28.60 6.14 -19.06
N GLU A 146 29.81 6.52 -19.55
CA GLU A 146 30.95 5.59 -19.71
C GLU A 146 31.34 4.86 -18.41
N ASP A 147 31.22 5.55 -17.27
CA ASP A 147 31.52 5.01 -15.94
C ASP A 147 30.55 3.88 -15.52
N LEU A 148 29.36 3.78 -16.12
CA LEU A 148 28.41 2.69 -15.90
C LEU A 148 28.57 1.50 -16.85
N HIS A 149 29.33 1.60 -17.96
CA HIS A 149 29.39 0.54 -18.97
C HIS A 149 29.79 -0.82 -18.39
N LYS A 150 30.72 -0.85 -17.41
CA LYS A 150 31.11 -2.08 -16.72
C LYS A 150 30.02 -2.63 -15.79
N ALA A 151 29.23 -1.73 -15.22
CA ALA A 151 28.15 -2.09 -14.28
C ALA A 151 26.96 -2.73 -15.00
N LEU A 152 26.65 -2.28 -16.24
CA LEU A 152 25.51 -2.80 -17.02
C LEU A 152 25.57 -4.32 -17.24
N THR A 153 26.76 -4.90 -17.24
CA THR A 153 26.96 -6.35 -17.42
C THR A 153 26.66 -7.18 -16.17
N THR A 154 26.41 -6.53 -15.03
CA THR A 154 26.26 -7.20 -13.75
C THR A 154 24.79 -7.44 -13.38
N ASN A 155 24.51 -8.56 -12.70
CA ASN A 155 23.19 -8.85 -12.14
C ASN A 155 22.78 -7.80 -11.07
N GLY A 156 23.76 -7.22 -10.37
CA GLY A 156 23.51 -6.18 -9.36
C GLY A 156 22.91 -4.93 -9.97
N PHE A 157 23.41 -4.50 -11.13
CA PHE A 157 22.92 -3.30 -11.79
C PHE A 157 21.44 -3.42 -12.23
N ALA A 158 21.04 -4.57 -12.77
CA ALA A 158 19.65 -4.81 -13.14
C ALA A 158 18.70 -4.71 -11.92
N ARG A 159 19.17 -5.20 -10.77
CA ARG A 159 18.43 -5.08 -9.50
C ARG A 159 18.32 -3.64 -9.03
N GLU A 160 19.43 -2.90 -9.01
CA GLU A 160 19.46 -1.48 -8.64
C GLU A 160 18.54 -0.64 -9.54
N LEU A 161 18.55 -0.93 -10.85
CA LEU A 161 17.70 -0.24 -11.81
C LEU A 161 16.21 -0.55 -11.60
N ARG A 162 15.87 -1.83 -11.33
CA ARG A 162 14.52 -2.22 -10.93
C ARG A 162 14.08 -1.45 -9.66
N ASP A 163 14.94 -1.42 -8.65
CA ASP A 163 14.64 -0.79 -7.38
C ASP A 163 14.54 0.75 -7.52
N LEU A 164 15.32 1.37 -8.41
CA LEU A 164 15.18 2.78 -8.76
C LEU A 164 13.81 3.07 -9.40
N ILE A 165 13.41 2.28 -10.41
CA ILE A 165 12.12 2.39 -11.08
C ILE A 165 10.98 2.26 -10.06
N LEU A 166 11.03 1.24 -9.20
CA LEU A 166 10.03 1.04 -8.17
C LEU A 166 9.93 2.24 -7.23
N ARG A 167 11.06 2.73 -6.71
CA ARG A 167 11.08 3.89 -5.80
C ARG A 167 10.61 5.18 -6.46
N ALA A 168 10.96 5.42 -7.71
CA ALA A 168 10.47 6.58 -8.46
C ALA A 168 8.95 6.51 -8.62
N SER A 169 8.43 5.35 -9.03
CA SER A 169 7.00 5.10 -9.19
C SER A 169 6.22 5.25 -7.87
N GLU A 170 6.75 4.72 -6.78
CA GLU A 170 6.17 4.87 -5.43
C GLU A 170 6.10 6.34 -4.99
N ARG A 171 7.00 7.20 -5.48
CA ARG A 171 6.98 8.66 -5.26
C ARG A 171 6.08 9.42 -6.23
N GLY A 172 5.40 8.72 -7.13
CA GLY A 172 4.60 9.33 -8.18
C GLY A 172 5.43 9.99 -9.30
N ILE A 173 6.74 9.69 -9.36
CA ILE A 173 7.66 10.16 -10.39
C ILE A 173 7.60 9.17 -11.54
N ASP A 174 7.17 9.61 -12.71
CA ASP A 174 7.25 8.84 -13.94
C ASP A 174 8.61 9.00 -14.65
N ALA A 175 8.79 8.29 -15.76
CA ALA A 175 10.05 8.33 -16.49
C ALA A 175 10.33 9.71 -17.11
N ASP A 176 9.29 10.50 -17.46
CA ASP A 176 9.46 11.85 -17.99
C ASP A 176 9.90 12.83 -16.90
N GLU A 177 9.30 12.68 -15.71
CA GLU A 177 9.64 13.49 -14.56
C GLU A 177 11.01 13.15 -13.99
N LEU A 178 11.39 11.86 -13.95
CA LEU A 178 12.74 11.45 -13.57
C LEU A 178 13.81 12.06 -14.53
N ALA A 179 13.51 12.09 -15.84
CA ALA A 179 14.40 12.72 -16.80
C ALA A 179 14.55 14.23 -16.56
N LYS A 180 13.45 14.93 -16.23
CA LYS A 180 13.47 16.37 -15.90
C LYS A 180 14.26 16.65 -14.62
N LEU A 181 14.02 15.88 -13.56
CA LEU A 181 14.77 15.99 -12.31
C LEU A 181 16.26 15.74 -12.54
N GLY A 182 16.62 14.69 -13.30
CA GLY A 182 18.00 14.41 -13.65
C GLY A 182 18.66 15.56 -14.44
N ALA A 183 17.90 16.25 -15.29
CA ALA A 183 18.40 17.42 -16.02
C ALA A 183 18.57 18.64 -15.09
N GLN A 184 17.64 18.88 -14.18
CA GLN A 184 17.67 19.99 -13.22
C GLN A 184 18.83 19.87 -12.21
N GLU A 185 19.04 18.66 -11.69
CA GLU A 185 20.07 18.36 -10.69
C GLU A 185 21.45 18.03 -11.31
N GLY A 186 21.53 17.94 -12.64
CA GLY A 186 22.76 17.54 -13.33
C GLY A 186 23.10 16.04 -13.18
N GLU A 187 22.12 15.22 -12.79
CA GLU A 187 22.28 13.79 -12.51
C GLU A 187 22.13 12.95 -13.79
N LYS A 188 23.26 12.75 -14.50
CA LYS A 188 23.31 11.97 -15.76
C LYS A 188 22.80 10.54 -15.61
N TYR A 189 22.93 9.94 -14.42
CA TYR A 189 22.46 8.59 -14.14
C TYR A 189 20.94 8.51 -14.12
N TRP A 190 20.26 9.52 -13.60
CA TRP A 190 18.80 9.57 -13.60
C TRP A 190 18.25 9.79 -15.02
N GLN A 191 18.93 10.59 -15.83
CA GLN A 191 18.54 10.77 -17.22
C GLN A 191 18.64 9.47 -18.02
N ALA A 192 19.76 8.74 -17.88
CA ALA A 192 19.94 7.44 -18.52
C ALA A 192 18.93 6.40 -18.03
N ALA A 193 18.69 6.33 -16.72
CA ALA A 193 17.71 5.42 -16.12
C ALA A 193 16.28 5.75 -16.59
N ALA A 194 15.94 7.03 -16.75
CA ALA A 194 14.64 7.47 -17.27
C ALA A 194 14.42 7.06 -18.73
N ALA A 195 15.45 7.23 -19.57
CA ALA A 195 15.42 6.78 -20.96
C ALA A 195 15.25 5.26 -21.06
N PHE A 196 16.01 4.52 -20.25
CA PHE A 196 15.85 3.07 -20.14
C PHE A 196 14.44 2.68 -19.67
N TRP A 197 13.90 3.33 -18.63
CA TRP A 197 12.57 3.03 -18.10
C TRP A 197 11.47 3.20 -19.16
N LYS A 198 11.52 4.25 -19.98
CA LYS A 198 10.60 4.42 -21.11
C LYS A 198 10.67 3.24 -22.09
N ARG A 199 11.88 2.79 -22.45
CA ARG A 199 12.05 1.64 -23.33
C ARG A 199 11.54 0.34 -22.67
N TYR A 200 11.79 0.16 -21.38
CA TYR A 200 11.26 -0.95 -20.62
C TYR A 200 9.74 -1.02 -20.68
N LEU A 201 9.04 0.09 -20.38
CA LEU A 201 7.58 0.16 -20.47
C LEU A 201 7.07 -0.12 -21.89
N ASN A 202 7.70 0.48 -22.91
CA ASN A 202 7.35 0.22 -24.30
C ASN A 202 7.56 -1.25 -24.68
N SER A 203 8.64 -1.87 -24.22
CA SER A 203 8.90 -3.29 -24.49
C SER A 203 7.84 -4.19 -23.82
N MET A 204 7.38 -3.83 -22.63
CA MET A 204 6.30 -4.54 -21.95
C MET A 204 5.00 -4.49 -22.75
N VAL A 205 4.63 -3.31 -23.27
CA VAL A 205 3.44 -3.15 -24.13
C VAL A 205 3.57 -3.97 -25.41
N MET A 206 4.74 -3.98 -26.05
CA MET A 206 4.96 -4.78 -27.26
C MET A 206 4.90 -6.28 -27.01
N ARG A 207 5.41 -6.72 -25.86
CA ARG A 207 5.30 -8.14 -25.43
C ARG A 207 3.85 -8.53 -25.17
N GLU A 208 3.07 -7.63 -24.56
CA GLU A 208 1.65 -7.82 -24.30
C GLU A 208 0.85 -7.98 -25.61
N ILE A 209 1.11 -7.12 -26.60
CA ILE A 209 0.49 -7.18 -27.94
C ILE A 209 0.90 -8.46 -28.68
N SER A 210 2.14 -8.90 -28.54
CA SER A 210 2.70 -10.06 -29.25
C SER A 210 2.38 -11.39 -28.55
N ALA A 211 1.95 -11.36 -27.27
CA ALA A 211 1.63 -12.55 -26.53
C ALA A 211 0.31 -13.16 -27.03
N GLN A 212 0.34 -14.45 -27.37
CA GLN A 212 -0.85 -15.20 -27.78
C GLN A 212 -1.72 -15.61 -26.57
N ASP A 213 -1.18 -15.47 -25.36
CA ASP A 213 -1.93 -15.71 -24.13
C ASP A 213 -2.68 -14.41 -23.75
N ALA A 214 -3.97 -14.51 -23.47
CA ALA A 214 -4.81 -13.40 -23.02
C ALA A 214 -4.46 -12.99 -21.57
N LYS A 215 -3.18 -12.61 -21.32
CA LYS A 215 -2.65 -12.27 -19.99
C LYS A 215 -2.08 -10.85 -20.00
N LEU A 216 -2.57 -10.05 -19.07
CA LEU A 216 -2.06 -8.70 -18.83
C LEU A 216 -0.94 -8.77 -17.77
N ARG A 217 0.31 -8.64 -18.21
CA ARG A 217 1.47 -8.64 -17.29
C ARG A 217 1.64 -7.25 -16.69
N ILE A 218 1.54 -7.18 -15.37
CA ILE A 218 1.59 -5.92 -14.63
C ILE A 218 2.88 -5.84 -13.84
N ASP A 219 3.62 -4.76 -14.05
CA ASP A 219 4.75 -4.42 -13.20
C ASP A 219 4.25 -4.02 -11.80
N PRO A 220 4.83 -4.54 -10.71
CA PRO A 220 4.47 -4.13 -9.36
C PRO A 220 4.51 -2.62 -9.12
N SER A 221 5.43 -1.90 -9.76
CA SER A 221 5.53 -0.44 -9.63
C SER A 221 4.34 0.32 -10.21
N GLU A 222 3.62 -0.27 -11.18
CA GLU A 222 2.46 0.34 -11.83
C GLU A 222 1.11 -0.15 -11.27
N LEU A 223 1.13 -1.15 -10.39
CA LEU A 223 -0.07 -1.88 -9.97
C LEU A 223 -1.17 -0.98 -9.40
N VAL A 224 -0.79 -0.09 -8.48
CA VAL A 224 -1.75 0.79 -7.79
C VAL A 224 -2.25 1.88 -8.73
N SER A 225 -1.35 2.50 -9.51
CA SER A 225 -1.71 3.50 -10.51
C SER A 225 -2.62 2.94 -11.60
N ARG A 226 -2.33 1.73 -12.10
CA ARG A 226 -3.20 1.05 -13.08
C ARG A 226 -4.59 0.76 -12.53
N ALA A 227 -4.69 0.38 -11.23
CA ALA A 227 -5.99 0.20 -10.58
C ALA A 227 -6.79 1.51 -10.51
N SER A 228 -6.14 2.63 -10.16
CA SER A 228 -6.76 3.95 -10.14
C SER A 228 -7.25 4.38 -11.53
N ILE A 229 -6.43 4.20 -12.56
CA ILE A 229 -6.80 4.48 -13.96
C ILE A 229 -7.98 3.58 -14.38
N HIS A 230 -7.95 2.30 -14.03
CA HIS A 230 -9.03 1.36 -14.34
C HIS A 230 -10.36 1.80 -13.72
N LEU A 231 -10.36 2.25 -12.47
CA LEU A 231 -11.55 2.76 -11.80
C LEU A 231 -12.06 4.06 -12.42
N ARG A 232 -11.20 4.99 -12.79
CA ARG A 232 -11.59 6.23 -13.48
C ARG A 232 -12.26 5.96 -14.83
N ASN A 233 -11.78 4.95 -15.55
CA ASN A 233 -12.33 4.55 -16.84
C ASN A 233 -13.57 3.67 -16.73
N ASN A 234 -13.92 3.19 -15.53
CA ASN A 234 -15.07 2.34 -15.25
C ASN A 234 -15.89 2.88 -14.06
N PRO A 235 -16.68 3.95 -14.26
CA PRO A 235 -17.46 4.58 -13.18
C PRO A 235 -18.42 3.60 -12.48
N ASP A 236 -19.05 2.69 -13.20
CA ASP A 236 -19.96 1.70 -12.63
C ASP A 236 -19.23 0.77 -11.63
N LEU A 237 -18.00 0.36 -11.95
CA LEU A 237 -17.18 -0.43 -11.04
C LEU A 237 -16.77 0.38 -9.82
N LEU A 238 -16.42 1.65 -10.00
CA LEU A 238 -16.08 2.56 -8.90
C LEU A 238 -17.27 2.70 -7.94
N ASP A 239 -18.46 2.93 -8.47
CA ASP A 239 -19.68 3.05 -7.68
C ASP A 239 -20.04 1.73 -6.97
N GLN A 240 -19.85 0.58 -7.61
CA GLN A 240 -20.01 -0.73 -6.97
C GLN A 240 -19.06 -0.90 -5.78
N LEU A 241 -17.79 -0.51 -5.92
CA LEU A 241 -16.82 -0.61 -4.83
C LEU A 241 -17.11 0.38 -3.70
N ARG A 242 -17.52 1.60 -4.00
CA ARG A 242 -17.96 2.59 -3.00
C ARG A 242 -19.20 2.13 -2.23
N ASN A 243 -20.16 1.53 -2.93
CA ASN A 243 -21.36 0.96 -2.30
C ASN A 243 -21.03 -0.29 -1.47
N ARG A 244 -20.02 -1.05 -1.89
CA ARG A 244 -19.55 -2.22 -1.16
C ARG A 244 -18.80 -1.82 0.10
N PHE A 245 -17.78 -0.95 -0.01
CA PHE A 245 -16.93 -0.54 1.11
C PHE A 245 -17.51 0.72 1.76
N THR A 246 -18.51 0.54 2.61
CA THR A 246 -19.17 1.65 3.31
C THR A 246 -18.35 2.22 4.44
N THR A 247 -17.37 1.45 4.96
CA THR A 247 -16.39 1.90 5.96
C THR A 247 -15.00 1.59 5.46
N ILE A 248 -14.14 2.60 5.41
CA ILE A 248 -12.72 2.45 5.10
C ILE A 248 -11.88 2.90 6.28
N MET A 249 -10.90 2.09 6.63
CA MET A 249 -9.95 2.37 7.70
C MET A 249 -8.53 2.24 7.16
N VAL A 250 -7.63 3.14 7.55
CA VAL A 250 -6.23 3.13 7.10
C VAL A 250 -5.30 3.19 8.30
N ASP A 251 -4.41 2.19 8.42
CA ASP A 251 -3.35 2.17 9.43
C ASP A 251 -2.05 2.71 8.82
N GLU A 252 -1.27 3.47 9.60
CA GLU A 252 0.06 4.01 9.21
C GLU A 252 0.04 4.88 7.93
N PHE A 253 -0.93 5.78 7.79
CA PHE A 253 -1.13 6.58 6.57
C PHE A 253 0.10 7.42 6.15
N GLN A 254 0.99 7.78 7.07
CA GLN A 254 2.26 8.44 6.77
C GLN A 254 3.19 7.60 5.87
N GLU A 255 2.97 6.27 5.77
CA GLU A 255 3.72 5.38 4.88
C GLU A 255 3.16 5.36 3.45
N SER A 256 2.09 6.14 3.17
CA SER A 256 1.45 6.16 1.86
C SER A 256 2.29 6.89 0.80
N ASP A 257 2.33 6.32 -0.38
CA ASP A 257 2.80 6.97 -1.59
C ASP A 257 1.65 7.71 -2.32
N PRO A 258 1.95 8.58 -3.30
CA PRO A 258 0.93 9.32 -4.05
C PRO A 258 -0.10 8.45 -4.76
N ALA A 259 0.29 7.30 -5.33
CA ALA A 259 -0.63 6.40 -6.04
C ALA A 259 -1.63 5.74 -5.07
N GLN A 260 -1.17 5.38 -3.87
CA GLN A 260 -2.01 4.82 -2.82
C GLN A 260 -3.00 5.86 -2.26
N ARG A 261 -2.55 7.11 -2.09
CA ARG A 261 -3.41 8.24 -1.69
C ARG A 261 -4.49 8.52 -2.73
N GLU A 262 -4.13 8.49 -4.01
CA GLU A 262 -5.07 8.62 -5.11
C GLU A 262 -6.13 7.51 -5.10
N LEU A 263 -5.71 6.24 -4.97
CA LEU A 263 -6.62 5.10 -4.90
C LEU A 263 -7.56 5.22 -3.69
N LEU A 264 -7.05 5.63 -2.53
CA LEU A 264 -7.87 5.89 -1.34
C LEU A 264 -8.89 6.99 -1.61
N THR A 265 -8.48 8.11 -2.19
CA THR A 265 -9.37 9.24 -2.50
C THR A 265 -10.48 8.84 -3.47
N LEU A 266 -10.20 7.97 -4.44
CA LEU A 266 -11.23 7.45 -5.34
C LEU A 266 -12.27 6.60 -4.61
N LEU A 267 -11.85 5.81 -3.62
CA LEU A 267 -12.74 4.87 -2.91
C LEU A 267 -13.40 5.45 -1.66
N ALA A 268 -12.79 6.48 -1.05
CA ALA A 268 -13.23 7.01 0.23
C ALA A 268 -14.66 7.53 0.20
N GLY A 269 -15.46 7.06 1.15
CA GLY A 269 -16.80 7.55 1.45
C GLY A 269 -16.81 8.39 2.74
N SER A 270 -18.00 8.58 3.32
CA SER A 270 -18.18 9.37 4.53
C SER A 270 -17.67 8.68 5.81
N ASP A 271 -17.70 7.34 5.90
CA ASP A 271 -17.19 6.62 7.09
C ASP A 271 -15.73 6.20 6.85
N LEU A 272 -14.81 7.11 7.12
CA LEU A 272 -13.38 6.98 6.91
C LEU A 272 -12.61 7.25 8.20
N ILE A 273 -11.76 6.30 8.61
CA ILE A 273 -10.83 6.45 9.75
C ILE A 273 -9.41 6.35 9.25
N ILE A 274 -8.61 7.39 9.43
CA ILE A 274 -7.20 7.41 9.04
C ILE A 274 -6.33 7.51 10.29
N CYS A 275 -5.48 6.52 10.55
CA CYS A 275 -4.45 6.61 11.58
C CYS A 275 -3.12 7.04 10.98
N ALA A 276 -2.50 8.05 11.55
CA ALA A 276 -1.24 8.61 11.08
C ALA A 276 -0.30 9.00 12.24
N ASP A 277 0.99 9.02 11.93
CA ASP A 277 2.05 9.46 12.83
C ASP A 277 3.22 9.98 11.97
N ALA A 278 3.30 11.29 11.80
CA ALA A 278 4.31 11.92 10.95
C ALA A 278 5.75 11.63 11.42
N ASP A 279 5.94 11.53 12.74
CA ASP A 279 7.26 11.38 13.36
C ASP A 279 7.81 9.95 13.22
N SER A 280 6.96 8.97 13.00
CA SER A 280 7.36 7.55 12.89
C SER A 280 7.43 7.01 11.47
N ALA A 281 7.40 7.86 10.45
CA ALA A 281 7.50 7.43 9.06
C ALA A 281 8.89 6.86 8.75
N VAL A 282 8.93 5.56 8.46
CA VAL A 282 10.18 4.84 8.09
C VAL A 282 10.26 4.55 6.60
N GLY A 283 9.18 4.75 5.87
CA GLY A 283 9.03 4.43 4.45
C GLY A 283 9.53 5.50 3.48
N ARG A 284 10.27 6.56 3.92
CA ARG A 284 10.78 7.61 3.03
C ARG A 284 11.56 7.06 1.83
N PHE A 285 12.29 5.96 2.02
CA PHE A 285 13.00 5.27 0.95
C PHE A 285 12.09 4.54 -0.05
N ARG A 286 10.80 4.36 0.30
CA ARG A 286 9.75 3.78 -0.55
C ARG A 286 8.75 4.81 -1.06
N GLY A 287 9.06 6.11 -0.96
CA GLY A 287 8.18 7.17 -1.45
C GLY A 287 7.18 7.73 -0.43
N ALA A 288 7.20 7.26 0.81
CA ALA A 288 6.41 7.90 1.88
C ALA A 288 6.86 9.36 2.06
N ASP A 289 5.88 10.24 2.16
CA ASP A 289 6.08 11.69 2.31
C ASP A 289 5.39 12.17 3.60
N PRO A 290 6.06 12.02 4.77
CA PRO A 290 5.52 12.51 6.03
C PRO A 290 5.46 14.03 6.11
N ASP A 291 6.33 14.74 5.40
CA ASP A 291 6.36 16.20 5.39
C ASP A 291 5.13 16.77 4.65
N GLY A 292 4.61 16.03 3.67
CA GLY A 292 3.37 16.32 2.96
C GLY A 292 2.10 15.74 3.60
N LEU A 293 2.18 15.16 4.81
CA LEU A 293 1.06 14.46 5.43
C LEU A 293 -0.18 15.36 5.61
N ALA A 294 0.00 16.59 6.06
CA ALA A 294 -1.11 17.54 6.24
C ALA A 294 -1.82 17.82 4.91
N ALA A 295 -1.06 18.09 3.84
CA ALA A 295 -1.61 18.29 2.51
C ALA A 295 -2.29 17.03 1.96
N ALA A 296 -1.76 15.83 2.30
CA ALA A 296 -2.35 14.56 1.90
C ALA A 296 -3.68 14.26 2.63
N LEU A 297 -3.90 14.82 3.81
CA LEU A 297 -5.12 14.67 4.61
C LEU A 297 -6.20 15.71 4.27
N ASP A 298 -5.81 16.88 3.73
CA ASP A 298 -6.72 17.98 3.40
C ASP A 298 -7.94 17.59 2.53
N PRO A 299 -7.81 16.73 1.49
CA PRO A 299 -8.94 16.32 0.66
C PRO A 299 -10.10 15.68 1.43
N TYR A 300 -9.81 15.05 2.57
CA TYR A 300 -10.81 14.32 3.34
C TYR A 300 -11.61 15.22 4.28
N ARG A 301 -11.17 16.46 4.57
CA ARG A 301 -11.80 17.41 5.51
C ARG A 301 -12.19 16.73 6.82
N ALA A 302 -11.29 15.91 7.33
CA ALA A 302 -11.52 15.03 8.45
C ALA A 302 -11.46 15.79 9.78
N GLN A 303 -12.26 15.36 10.75
CA GLN A 303 -12.09 15.76 12.14
C GLN A 303 -10.79 15.14 12.68
N GLU A 304 -10.00 15.90 13.43
CA GLU A 304 -8.76 15.41 14.03
C GLU A 304 -8.98 15.00 15.49
N VAL A 305 -8.42 13.83 15.86
CA VAL A 305 -8.34 13.36 17.25
C VAL A 305 -6.91 12.94 17.53
N VAL A 306 -6.33 13.44 18.61
CA VAL A 306 -4.96 13.11 19.04
C VAL A 306 -5.02 12.14 20.21
N LEU A 307 -4.38 10.98 20.07
CA LEU A 307 -4.22 10.00 21.14
C LEU A 307 -2.97 10.36 21.97
N THR A 308 -3.18 10.79 23.20
CA THR A 308 -2.12 11.29 24.09
C THR A 308 -1.52 10.22 25.00
N ASN A 309 -2.29 9.18 25.33
CA ASN A 309 -1.87 8.13 26.26
C ASN A 309 -1.01 7.05 25.56
N VAL A 310 0.14 6.71 26.16
CA VAL A 310 1.05 5.69 25.65
C VAL A 310 0.93 4.41 26.46
N TYR A 311 0.69 3.29 25.79
CA TYR A 311 0.44 1.97 26.41
C TYR A 311 1.58 0.96 26.22
N ARG A 312 2.42 1.15 25.18
CA ARG A 312 3.46 0.18 24.83
C ARG A 312 4.78 0.45 25.55
N SER A 313 5.18 1.71 25.62
CA SER A 313 6.49 2.10 26.17
C SER A 313 6.36 2.58 27.61
N ALA A 314 7.43 2.40 28.41
CA ALA A 314 7.51 3.05 29.71
C ALA A 314 7.50 4.58 29.52
N LYS A 315 6.81 5.30 30.38
CA LYS A 315 6.66 6.75 30.30
C LYS A 315 7.99 7.52 30.13
N ALA A 316 9.04 7.05 30.82
CA ALA A 316 10.39 7.65 30.74
C ALA A 316 11.01 7.49 29.34
N VAL A 317 10.82 6.33 28.68
CA VAL A 317 11.34 6.09 27.32
C VAL A 317 10.58 6.94 26.30
N PHE A 318 9.28 7.10 26.46
CA PHE A 318 8.47 7.95 25.60
C PHE A 318 8.85 9.43 25.73
N ALA A 319 9.09 9.91 26.96
CA ALA A 319 9.49 11.30 27.21
C ALA A 319 10.80 11.65 26.49
N VAL A 320 11.81 10.77 26.58
CA VAL A 320 13.10 10.99 25.88
C VAL A 320 12.91 11.03 24.35
N GLY A 321 12.07 10.16 23.78
CA GLY A 321 11.78 10.17 22.35
C GLY A 321 11.03 11.43 21.91
N HIS A 322 10.08 11.89 22.71
CA HIS A 322 9.31 13.11 22.46
C HIS A 322 10.19 14.37 22.49
N ASP A 323 11.07 14.47 23.50
CA ASP A 323 12.02 15.59 23.61
C ASP A 323 13.04 15.63 22.48
N TYR A 324 13.28 14.49 21.81
CA TYR A 324 14.21 14.42 20.67
C TYR A 324 13.57 14.88 19.35
N VAL A 325 12.24 14.74 19.22
CA VAL A 325 11.50 15.08 17.99
C VAL A 325 11.05 16.55 17.98
N GLN A 326 10.94 17.19 19.13
CA GLN A 326 10.67 18.64 19.26
C GLN A 326 11.96 19.46 19.04
#